data_fb86584e63e252f64ba082b2520e60b3
#
_entry.id   fb86584e63e252f64ba082b2520e60b3
#
_cell.length_a   1.000
_cell.length_b   1.000
_cell.length_c   1.000
_cell.angle_alpha   90.00
_cell.angle_beta   90.00
_cell.angle_gamma   90.00
#
_symmetry.space_group_name_H-M   'P 1'
#
loop_
_entity.id
_entity.type
_entity.pdbx_description
1 polymer ?
#
loop_
_entity_poly.entity_id
_entity_poly.type
_entity_poly.pdbx_seq_one_letter_code
_entity_poly.pdbx_strand_id
1 'polypeptide(L)'
;HYGNQYPRKIQNVTQLVVDEELAERLSLKPGDLVIRFKNIRVASEKVQETVVVTYVYIPAEAAEVLEIVKKRPEELIITLAEEVLGRECDEVKQTFSGTIMPDEVADLFKVPHGTAALKIIRNYMDVRGRTIVASESFHTADRFSFSVAVKKKKY
;
A
#
# COMPACT_ATOMS: atom_id res chain seq x y z
N HIS A 1 1.97 8.60 -7.83
CA HIS A 1 1.50 8.81 -6.47
C HIS A 1 0.06 9.29 -6.44
N TYR A 2 -0.81 8.55 -5.76
CA TYR A 2 -2.25 8.80 -5.77
C TYR A 2 -2.76 9.47 -4.50
N GLY A 3 -1.91 9.84 -3.58
CA GLY A 3 -2.16 10.47 -2.28
C GLY A 3 -3.53 11.09 -2.06
N ASN A 4 -3.62 12.38 -2.21
CA ASN A 4 -4.85 13.14 -1.94
C ASN A 4 -5.73 13.32 -3.17
N GLN A 5 -5.29 12.83 -4.32
CA GLN A 5 -5.93 13.09 -5.61
C GLN A 5 -7.22 12.31 -5.81
N TYR A 6 -7.32 11.12 -5.21
CA TYR A 6 -8.45 10.22 -5.40
C TYR A 6 -9.09 9.86 -4.07
N PRO A 7 -10.43 9.85 -3.97
CA PRO A 7 -11.12 9.40 -2.76
C PRO A 7 -10.76 7.96 -2.42
N ARG A 8 -10.74 7.65 -1.12
CA ARG A 8 -10.43 6.30 -0.65
C ARG A 8 -11.62 5.64 0.00
N LYS A 9 -11.64 4.31 -0.10
CA LYS A 9 -12.53 3.44 0.66
C LYS A 9 -11.67 2.43 1.39
N ILE A 10 -11.92 2.24 2.69
CA ILE A 10 -11.23 1.23 3.49
C ILE A 10 -12.19 0.07 3.75
N GLN A 11 -11.75 -1.14 3.46
CA GLN A 11 -12.55 -2.35 3.57
C GLN A 11 -11.76 -3.50 4.18
N ASN A 12 -12.47 -4.46 4.74
CA ASN A 12 -11.93 -5.75 5.15
C ASN A 12 -10.78 -5.63 6.16
N VAL A 13 -11.00 -4.85 7.21
CA VAL A 13 -10.03 -4.71 8.30
C VAL A 13 -9.94 -6.03 9.05
N THR A 14 -8.73 -6.58 9.17
CA THR A 14 -8.49 -7.83 9.88
C THR A 14 -7.15 -7.80 10.60
N GLN A 15 -7.08 -8.47 11.74
CA GLN A 15 -5.85 -8.62 12.50
C GLN A 15 -5.25 -9.99 12.22
N LEU A 16 -3.95 -10.06 12.00
CA LEU A 16 -3.28 -11.31 11.74
C LEU A 16 -1.84 -11.31 12.24
N VAL A 17 -1.29 -12.51 12.38
CA VAL A 17 0.11 -12.72 12.72
C VAL A 17 0.87 -12.92 11.42
N VAL A 18 2.00 -12.24 11.27
CA VAL A 18 2.84 -12.36 10.08
C VAL A 18 3.45 -13.76 10.03
N ASP A 19 3.14 -14.51 8.98
CA ASP A 19 3.73 -15.82 8.72
C ASP A 19 4.99 -15.68 7.86
N GLU A 20 5.63 -16.81 7.57
CA GLU A 20 6.88 -16.83 6.80
C GLU A 20 6.70 -16.28 5.37
N GLU A 21 5.61 -16.63 4.69
CA GLU A 21 5.34 -16.17 3.33
C GLU A 21 5.14 -14.66 3.28
N LEU A 22 4.32 -14.15 4.18
CA LEU A 22 4.04 -12.71 4.25
C LEU A 22 5.31 -11.94 4.63
N ALA A 23 6.09 -12.48 5.57
CA ALA A 23 7.35 -11.87 5.99
C ALA A 23 8.32 -11.71 4.81
N GLU A 24 8.46 -12.76 4.01
CA GLU A 24 9.34 -12.73 2.85
C GLU A 24 8.82 -11.77 1.78
N ARG A 25 7.54 -11.84 1.46
CA ARG A 25 6.92 -11.06 0.39
C ARG A 25 6.95 -9.56 0.67
N LEU A 26 6.70 -9.15 1.92
CA LEU A 26 6.61 -7.74 2.29
C LEU A 26 7.78 -7.23 3.13
N SER A 27 8.79 -8.05 3.36
CA SER A 27 9.94 -7.71 4.23
C SER A 27 9.50 -7.36 5.66
N LEU A 28 8.55 -8.14 6.18
CA LEU A 28 8.06 -8.01 7.55
C LEU A 28 8.73 -9.05 8.45
N LYS A 29 8.59 -8.87 9.75
CA LYS A 29 9.14 -9.79 10.74
C LYS A 29 8.12 -10.90 11.06
N PRO A 30 8.47 -12.19 10.89
CA PRO A 30 7.57 -13.28 11.26
C PRO A 30 7.18 -13.18 12.74
N GLY A 31 5.92 -13.45 13.02
CA GLY A 31 5.39 -13.42 14.39
C GLY A 31 4.84 -12.09 14.82
N ASP A 32 5.09 -11.01 14.10
CA ASP A 32 4.52 -9.71 14.43
C ASP A 32 3.01 -9.70 14.23
N LEU A 33 2.32 -8.99 15.09
CA LEU A 33 0.89 -8.78 15.00
C LEU A 33 0.62 -7.52 14.21
N VAL A 34 -0.14 -7.66 13.12
CA VAL A 34 -0.45 -6.55 12.21
C VAL A 34 -1.93 -6.48 11.93
N ILE A 35 -2.36 -5.31 11.48
CA ILE A 35 -3.71 -5.09 10.95
C ILE A 35 -3.58 -4.91 9.45
N ARG A 36 -4.36 -5.69 8.68
CA ARG A 36 -4.44 -5.59 7.24
C ARG A 36 -5.79 -5.00 6.85
N PHE A 37 -5.78 -4.14 5.85
CA PHE A 37 -7.03 -3.65 5.25
C PHE A 37 -6.82 -3.34 3.78
N LYS A 38 -7.92 -3.30 3.02
CA LYS A 38 -7.90 -2.82 1.64
C LYS A 38 -8.14 -1.33 1.62
N ASN A 39 -7.28 -0.61 0.92
CA ASN A 39 -7.43 0.81 0.64
C ASN A 39 -7.67 0.94 -0.87
N ILE A 40 -8.89 1.27 -1.23
CA ILE A 40 -9.30 1.37 -2.64
C ILE A 40 -9.46 2.84 -2.98
N ARG A 41 -8.76 3.28 -4.03
CA ARG A 41 -8.92 4.63 -4.57
C ARG A 41 -9.86 4.57 -5.76
N VAL A 42 -10.79 5.51 -5.82
CA VAL A 42 -11.73 5.64 -6.94
C VAL A 42 -11.51 6.97 -7.64
N ALA A 43 -12.01 7.09 -8.88
CA ALA A 43 -11.74 8.27 -9.71
C ALA A 43 -12.28 9.56 -9.08
N SER A 44 -13.49 9.52 -8.51
CA SER A 44 -14.08 10.65 -7.81
C SER A 44 -15.26 10.17 -6.95
N GLU A 45 -15.84 11.06 -6.16
CA GLU A 45 -17.05 10.74 -5.38
C GLU A 45 -18.22 10.33 -6.28
N LYS A 46 -18.32 10.90 -7.45
CA LYS A 46 -19.39 10.61 -8.41
C LYS A 46 -19.06 9.42 -9.30
N VAL A 47 -17.79 9.30 -9.72
CA VAL A 47 -17.33 8.23 -10.60
C VAL A 47 -16.58 7.20 -9.75
N GLN A 48 -17.26 6.11 -9.43
CA GLN A 48 -16.75 5.07 -8.54
C GLN A 48 -15.90 4.03 -9.28
N GLU A 49 -15.17 4.46 -10.31
CA GLU A 49 -14.23 3.61 -11.02
C GLU A 49 -12.98 3.40 -10.17
N THR A 50 -12.61 2.14 -9.94
CA THR A 50 -11.43 1.79 -9.17
C THR A 50 -10.16 2.17 -9.93
N VAL A 51 -9.30 2.94 -9.27
CA VAL A 51 -8.03 3.42 -9.82
C VAL A 51 -6.85 2.62 -9.26
N VAL A 52 -6.88 2.33 -7.97
CA VAL A 52 -5.83 1.59 -7.27
C VAL A 52 -6.46 0.71 -6.20
N VAL A 53 -5.95 -0.51 -6.08
CA VAL A 53 -6.28 -1.42 -4.96
C VAL A 53 -5.00 -1.68 -4.18
N THR A 54 -4.99 -1.35 -2.90
CA THR A 54 -3.83 -1.52 -2.04
C THR A 54 -4.20 -2.33 -0.80
N TYR A 55 -3.42 -3.37 -0.52
CA TYR A 55 -3.46 -4.06 0.76
C TYR A 55 -2.45 -3.40 1.66
N VAL A 56 -2.93 -2.85 2.78
CA VAL A 56 -2.10 -2.11 3.72
C VAL A 56 -1.94 -2.90 5.01
N TYR A 57 -0.74 -2.91 5.53
CA TYR A 57 -0.36 -3.61 6.75
C TYR A 57 0.26 -2.61 7.72
N ILE A 58 -0.33 -2.47 8.89
CA ILE A 58 0.19 -1.60 9.95
C ILE A 58 0.42 -2.42 11.21
N PRO A 59 1.40 -2.04 12.06
CA PRO A 59 1.55 -2.71 13.36
C PRO A 59 0.26 -2.61 14.17
N ALA A 60 -0.04 -3.64 14.96
CA ALA A 60 -1.26 -3.65 15.77
C ALA A 60 -1.33 -2.44 16.72
N GLU A 61 -0.20 -1.97 17.22
CA GLU A 61 -0.14 -0.78 18.07
C GLU A 61 -0.51 0.52 17.35
N ALA A 62 -0.59 0.49 16.02
CA ALA A 62 -1.02 1.63 15.22
C ALA A 62 -2.52 1.59 14.85
N ALA A 63 -3.31 0.75 15.52
CA ALA A 63 -4.74 0.55 15.19
C ALA A 63 -5.53 1.86 15.17
N GLU A 64 -5.15 2.84 15.96
CA GLU A 64 -5.81 4.16 16.03
C GLU A 64 -5.83 4.88 14.68
N VAL A 65 -4.89 4.54 13.77
CA VAL A 65 -4.85 5.11 12.42
C VAL A 65 -6.20 4.96 11.71
N LEU A 66 -6.88 3.83 11.92
CA LEU A 66 -8.17 3.56 11.28
C LEU A 66 -9.27 4.53 11.73
N GLU A 67 -9.23 4.99 12.98
CA GLU A 67 -10.18 5.99 13.47
C GLU A 67 -9.80 7.39 13.02
N ILE A 68 -8.51 7.71 13.00
CA ILE A 68 -8.03 9.03 12.57
C ILE A 68 -8.31 9.27 11.09
N VAL A 69 -8.12 8.28 10.24
CA VAL A 69 -8.32 8.43 8.79
C VAL A 69 -9.77 8.73 8.43
N LYS A 70 -10.73 8.33 9.27
CA LYS A 70 -12.14 8.69 9.07
C LYS A 70 -12.37 10.19 9.20
N LYS A 71 -11.59 10.85 10.05
CA LYS A 71 -11.67 12.30 10.29
C LYS A 71 -10.73 13.08 9.40
N ARG A 72 -9.68 12.45 8.91
CA ARG A 72 -8.64 13.07 8.06
C ARG A 72 -8.42 12.22 6.81
N PRO A 73 -9.46 12.07 5.95
CA PRO A 73 -9.42 11.12 4.83
C PRO A 73 -8.44 11.49 3.73
N GLU A 74 -7.98 12.71 3.67
CA GLU A 74 -7.00 13.17 2.69
C GLU A 74 -5.55 12.86 3.08
N GLU A 75 -5.32 12.47 4.35
CA GLU A 75 -3.98 12.15 4.82
C GLU A 75 -3.49 10.79 4.33
N LEU A 76 -2.18 10.68 4.14
CA LEU A 76 -1.56 9.39 3.80
C LEU A 76 -1.49 8.51 5.05
N ILE A 77 -1.68 7.22 4.86
CA ILE A 77 -1.60 6.25 5.97
C ILE A 77 -0.24 6.32 6.66
N ILE A 78 0.85 6.46 5.89
CA ILE A 78 2.19 6.58 6.49
C ILE A 78 2.29 7.77 7.44
N THR A 79 1.74 8.91 7.05
CA THR A 79 1.74 10.11 7.89
C THR A 79 1.02 9.87 9.21
N LEU A 80 -0.16 9.25 9.15
CA LEU A 80 -0.95 8.94 10.33
C LEU A 80 -0.25 7.90 11.22
N ALA A 81 0.37 6.89 10.61
CA ALA A 81 1.09 5.87 11.36
C ALA A 81 2.31 6.45 12.06
N GLU A 82 3.04 7.36 11.42
CA GLU A 82 4.15 8.06 12.06
C GLU A 82 3.69 8.81 13.31
N GLU A 83 2.57 9.52 13.21
CA GLU A 83 2.00 10.26 14.35
C GLU A 83 1.64 9.31 15.51
N VAL A 84 0.92 8.24 15.21
CA VAL A 84 0.45 7.31 16.24
C VAL A 84 1.60 6.56 16.90
N LEU A 85 2.58 6.12 16.12
CA LEU A 85 3.71 5.35 16.62
C LEU A 85 4.80 6.22 17.25
N GLY A 86 4.81 7.52 16.97
CA GLY A 86 5.88 8.41 17.42
C GLY A 86 7.22 8.08 16.79
N ARG A 87 7.22 7.55 15.57
CA ARG A 87 8.42 7.19 14.82
C ARG A 87 8.34 7.78 13.42
N GLU A 88 9.46 8.22 12.90
CA GLU A 88 9.53 8.79 11.56
C GLU A 88 10.07 7.76 10.56
N CYS A 89 9.56 7.84 9.35
CA CYS A 89 10.07 7.03 8.24
C CYS A 89 11.45 7.53 7.84
N ASP A 90 12.41 6.61 7.77
CA ASP A 90 13.77 6.88 7.36
C ASP A 90 14.05 6.35 5.95
N GLU A 91 13.46 5.21 5.64
CA GLU A 91 13.72 4.52 4.38
C GLU A 91 12.43 3.89 3.85
N VAL A 92 12.25 3.94 2.53
CA VAL A 92 11.17 3.23 1.85
C VAL A 92 11.80 2.23 0.89
N LYS A 93 11.58 0.94 1.13
CA LYS A 93 11.95 -0.09 0.18
C LYS A 93 10.80 -0.28 -0.78
N GLN A 94 11.04 -0.15 -2.06
CA GLN A 94 10.02 -0.27 -3.10
C GLN A 94 10.41 -1.36 -4.10
N THR A 95 9.46 -2.22 -4.43
CA THR A 95 9.65 -3.27 -5.44
C THR A 95 8.52 -3.18 -6.45
N PHE A 96 8.89 -3.01 -7.71
CA PHE A 96 7.96 -2.94 -8.84
C PHE A 96 8.03 -4.25 -9.61
N SER A 97 6.89 -4.86 -9.92
CA SER A 97 6.87 -6.09 -10.71
C SER A 97 5.62 -6.18 -11.56
N GLY A 98 5.76 -6.81 -12.72
CA GLY A 98 4.61 -7.21 -13.51
C GLY A 98 4.01 -8.48 -12.92
N THR A 99 2.70 -8.60 -12.95
CA THR A 99 2.00 -9.77 -12.44
C THR A 99 0.68 -9.96 -13.16
N ILE A 100 0.08 -11.13 -12.97
CA ILE A 100 -1.32 -11.33 -13.33
C ILE A 100 -2.15 -10.88 -12.12
N MET A 101 -3.15 -10.08 -12.40
CA MET A 101 -4.02 -9.54 -11.35
C MET A 101 -4.72 -10.68 -10.60
N PRO A 102 -4.63 -10.72 -9.26
CA PRO A 102 -5.42 -11.70 -8.50
C PRO A 102 -6.90 -11.54 -8.83
N ASP A 103 -7.65 -12.65 -8.85
CA ASP A 103 -9.06 -12.63 -9.24
C ASP A 103 -9.88 -11.64 -8.44
N GLU A 104 -9.67 -11.59 -7.13
CA GLU A 104 -10.35 -10.64 -6.24
C GLU A 104 -10.08 -9.19 -6.65
N VAL A 105 -8.84 -8.88 -7.01
CA VAL A 105 -8.45 -7.54 -7.43
C VAL A 105 -9.03 -7.22 -8.81
N ALA A 106 -9.01 -8.18 -9.74
CA ALA A 106 -9.61 -8.03 -11.05
C ALA A 106 -11.10 -7.70 -10.94
N ASP A 107 -11.80 -8.37 -10.02
CA ASP A 107 -13.23 -8.11 -9.78
C ASP A 107 -13.46 -6.67 -9.29
N LEU A 108 -12.58 -6.16 -8.44
CA LEU A 108 -12.66 -4.78 -7.96
C LEU A 108 -12.43 -3.76 -9.08
N PHE A 109 -11.52 -4.05 -10.00
CA PHE A 109 -11.28 -3.21 -11.17
C PHE A 109 -12.34 -3.41 -12.27
N LYS A 110 -13.13 -4.46 -12.18
CA LYS A 110 -14.11 -4.87 -13.22
C LYS A 110 -13.40 -5.16 -14.55
N VAL A 111 -12.32 -5.89 -14.47
CA VAL A 111 -11.56 -6.36 -15.64
C VAL A 111 -11.57 -7.89 -15.66
N PRO A 112 -11.30 -8.50 -16.83
CA PRO A 112 -11.25 -9.96 -16.92
C PRO A 112 -10.20 -10.57 -16.01
N HIS A 113 -10.48 -11.76 -15.47
CA HIS A 113 -9.47 -12.56 -14.79
C HIS A 113 -8.34 -12.86 -15.77
N GLY A 114 -7.10 -12.85 -15.28
CA GLY A 114 -5.93 -13.00 -16.14
C GLY A 114 -5.37 -11.70 -16.69
N THR A 115 -5.99 -10.56 -16.37
CA THR A 115 -5.49 -9.25 -16.78
C THR A 115 -4.13 -8.96 -16.13
N ALA A 116 -3.20 -8.44 -16.91
CA ALA A 116 -1.89 -8.03 -16.42
C ALA A 116 -1.99 -6.76 -15.56
N ALA A 117 -1.14 -6.69 -14.56
CA ALA A 117 -1.09 -5.53 -13.66
C ALA A 117 0.35 -5.20 -13.29
N LEU A 118 0.56 -3.97 -12.87
CA LEU A 118 1.76 -3.59 -12.16
C LEU A 118 1.49 -3.73 -10.66
N LYS A 119 2.38 -4.43 -9.98
CA LYS A 119 2.34 -4.57 -8.52
C LYS A 119 3.47 -3.77 -7.90
N ILE A 120 3.17 -3.01 -6.86
CA ILE A 120 4.17 -2.25 -6.12
C ILE A 120 4.10 -2.66 -4.66
N ILE A 121 5.22 -3.15 -4.14
CA ILE A 121 5.36 -3.43 -2.71
C ILE A 121 6.19 -2.32 -2.11
N ARG A 122 5.71 -1.72 -1.01
CA ARG A 122 6.44 -0.71 -0.26
C ARG A 122 6.53 -1.11 1.19
N ASN A 123 7.70 -0.94 1.76
CA ASN A 123 7.89 -1.07 3.21
C ASN A 123 8.54 0.22 3.71
N TYR A 124 7.78 0.95 4.52
CA TYR A 124 8.23 2.20 5.15
C TYR A 124 8.82 1.85 6.51
N MET A 125 10.11 2.12 6.69
CA MET A 125 10.86 1.70 7.86
C MET A 125 11.44 2.89 8.61
N ASP A 126 11.53 2.78 9.93
CA ASP A 126 12.21 3.76 10.75
C ASP A 126 13.73 3.57 10.68
N VAL A 127 14.47 4.41 11.40
CA VAL A 127 15.95 4.39 11.40
C VAL A 127 16.52 3.07 11.92
N ARG A 128 15.74 2.29 12.68
CA ARG A 128 16.15 0.97 13.17
C ARG A 128 15.70 -0.18 12.26
N GLY A 129 15.14 0.14 11.11
CA GLY A 129 14.65 -0.87 10.18
C GLY A 129 13.33 -1.51 10.57
N ARG A 130 12.60 -0.94 11.55
CA ARG A 130 11.28 -1.46 11.94
C ARG A 130 10.22 -0.88 11.01
N THR A 131 9.30 -1.73 10.58
CA THR A 131 8.21 -1.30 9.69
C THR A 131 7.24 -0.37 10.40
N ILE A 132 6.91 0.74 9.74
CA ILE A 132 5.84 1.66 10.12
C ILE A 132 4.57 1.29 9.34
N VAL A 133 4.69 1.12 8.03
CA VAL A 133 3.62 0.66 7.14
C VAL A 133 4.23 -0.19 6.06
N ALA A 134 3.56 -1.27 5.69
CA ALA A 134 3.87 -2.01 4.47
C ALA A 134 2.62 -2.06 3.60
N SER A 135 2.81 -2.10 2.29
CA SER A 135 1.69 -2.14 1.35
C SER A 135 2.03 -2.92 0.10
N GLU A 136 0.97 -3.48 -0.49
CA GLU A 136 1.03 -4.16 -1.78
C GLU A 136 -0.10 -3.58 -2.63
N SER A 137 0.26 -2.84 -3.67
CA SER A 137 -0.72 -2.16 -4.51
C SER A 137 -0.72 -2.70 -5.93
N PHE A 138 -1.91 -2.71 -6.53
CA PHE A 138 -2.15 -3.19 -7.89
C PHE A 138 -2.68 -2.04 -8.72
N HIS A 139 -2.09 -1.89 -9.91
CA HIS A 139 -2.43 -0.85 -10.87
C HIS A 139 -2.68 -1.48 -12.22
N THR A 140 -3.65 -0.96 -12.95
CA THR A 140 -3.83 -1.35 -14.36
C THR A 140 -2.68 -0.76 -15.19
N ALA A 141 -2.31 -1.46 -16.26
CA ALA A 141 -1.17 -1.08 -17.08
C ALA A 141 -1.33 0.30 -17.73
N ASP A 142 -2.56 0.72 -17.99
CA ASP A 142 -2.87 1.99 -18.64
C ASP A 142 -2.83 3.20 -17.71
N ARG A 143 -2.77 2.99 -16.39
CA ARG A 143 -2.83 4.09 -15.40
C ARG A 143 -1.53 4.37 -14.70
N PHE A 144 -0.52 3.54 -14.88
CA PHE A 144 0.73 3.69 -14.15
C PHE A 144 1.93 3.51 -15.06
N SER A 145 2.89 4.42 -14.92
CA SER A 145 4.21 4.28 -15.52
C SER A 145 5.26 4.71 -14.51
N PHE A 146 6.43 4.14 -14.64
CA PHE A 146 7.59 4.49 -13.82
C PHE A 146 8.74 4.85 -14.74
N SER A 147 9.36 6.01 -14.51
CA SER A 147 10.47 6.48 -15.32
C SER A 147 11.61 6.92 -14.42
N VAL A 148 12.81 6.58 -14.82
CA VAL A 148 14.04 7.03 -14.15
C VAL A 148 15.05 7.44 -15.19
N ALA A 149 15.71 8.57 -14.94
CA ALA A 149 16.81 9.04 -15.78
C ALA A 149 18.12 8.79 -15.05
N VAL A 150 19.03 8.12 -15.73
CA VAL A 150 20.36 7.82 -15.16
C VAL A 150 21.40 8.57 -16.00
N LYS A 151 22.16 9.45 -15.33
CA LYS A 151 23.21 10.18 -16.03
C LYS A 151 24.49 9.36 -16.07
N LYS A 152 25.11 9.31 -17.25
CA LYS A 152 26.42 8.70 -17.38
C LYS A 152 27.45 9.57 -16.65
N LYS A 153 28.23 8.94 -15.79
CA LYS A 153 29.30 9.62 -15.07
C LYS A 153 30.47 9.91 -16.03
N LYS A 154 30.97 11.14 -16.00
CA LYS A 154 32.17 11.51 -16.77
C LYS A 154 33.42 11.30 -15.91
N TYR A 155 34.48 10.83 -16.53
CA TYR A 155 35.79 10.63 -15.91
C TYR A 155 36.80 11.64 -16.47
#